data_b42e1dcfaa2bd5ef9aaf64521517ec83
#
_entry.id   b42e1dcfaa2bd5ef9aaf64521517ec83
#
_cell.length_a   1.000
_cell.length_b   1.000
_cell.length_c   1.000
_cell.angle_alpha   90.00
_cell.angle_beta   90.00
_cell.angle_gamma   90.00
#
_symmetry.space_group_name_H-M   'P 1'
#
loop_
_entity.id
_entity.type
_entity.pdbx_description
1 polymer ?
#
loop_
_entity_poly.entity_id
_entity_poly.type
_entity_poly.pdbx_seq_one_letter_code
_entity_poly.pdbx_strand_id
1 'polypeptide(L)'
;MKNVFAKRWSAIPVALLAFCVPVGHPAQGAAPVTTWAAPPGETLCEDYALRVNGQPVPVYSCRVSAVPFDQVWPGYQRPADQTELAGFAQWGMSGPVSVEITSQRPFTNVVVRPGSREVRPTVSGRAITFALAKSGQVTVELDGPHHALHLFADPPEVGAPRGDEAGVRYFGPGVHRPGKIQLKSGETLYLAGGAVVYTAVEARGATGVRILGRGVIDTSEYDRDKGGGCIRLTDCSDVKIEGVILRDPDVWCLSAFGCRNLEIANVKLVGLWRYNADGIDICNSQHVVIRNSFVRAFDDAIVLKGLNWGKGGFQERPVRNVRVHDLVVWCDWGRALEIGAETSAPEIADVRFQDCDIIRTTHIAMDIQCGDRALVRDIRYENIRVEIDDVCPAPRMQGSRDERYVENPHDKYLPNLLVIVIGQNPYSQDAERGNVRDVAYSDVSVTGKRAPRSCFNGLDSQHTVQRVTIDNLRLSGKPANSAADANLSVGKYVSDVLFGKAAE
;
A
#
# COMPACT_ATOMS: atom_id res chain seq x y z
N MET A 1 46.03 -13.77 88.18
CA MET A 1 45.34 -15.08 87.92
C MET A 1 44.26 -14.75 86.87
N LYS A 2 44.21 -15.54 85.84
CA LYS A 2 43.19 -15.76 84.83
C LYS A 2 43.23 -14.87 83.58
N ASN A 3 43.64 -15.54 82.52
CA ASN A 3 43.59 -15.27 81.12
C ASN A 3 42.19 -14.95 80.60
N VAL A 4 42.11 -14.01 79.64
CA VAL A 4 40.94 -13.89 78.75
C VAL A 4 41.46 -13.88 77.30
N PHE A 5 40.99 -14.86 76.54
CA PHE A 5 41.29 -15.06 75.12
C PHE A 5 40.56 -14.05 74.30
N ALA A 6 41.27 -13.27 73.46
CA ALA A 6 40.71 -12.46 72.42
C ALA A 6 40.59 -13.26 71.12
N LYS A 7 39.39 -13.52 70.59
CA LYS A 7 39.14 -14.05 69.26
C LYS A 7 39.32 -12.98 68.21
N ARG A 8 40.29 -13.14 67.32
CA ARG A 8 40.42 -12.35 66.07
C ARG A 8 39.36 -12.81 65.07
N TRP A 9 38.56 -11.87 64.58
CA TRP A 9 37.75 -12.08 63.39
C TRP A 9 38.52 -11.58 62.16
N SER A 10 38.78 -12.49 61.22
CA SER A 10 39.33 -12.18 59.91
C SER A 10 38.21 -11.68 58.98
N ALA A 11 38.36 -10.47 58.49
CA ALA A 11 37.49 -9.90 57.50
C ALA A 11 37.85 -10.47 56.12
N ILE A 12 36.88 -11.10 55.44
CA ILE A 12 36.99 -11.52 54.04
C ILE A 12 36.65 -10.30 53.16
N PRO A 13 37.51 -9.90 52.21
CA PRO A 13 37.14 -8.82 51.29
C PRO A 13 36.14 -9.35 50.28
N VAL A 14 34.94 -8.72 50.22
CA VAL A 14 33.98 -8.87 49.13
C VAL A 14 34.50 -8.09 47.92
N ALA A 15 34.99 -8.83 46.93
CA ALA A 15 35.33 -8.24 45.64
C ALA A 15 34.02 -7.89 44.90
N LEU A 16 33.72 -6.60 44.76
CA LEU A 16 32.71 -6.13 43.84
C LEU A 16 33.20 -6.34 42.40
N LEU A 17 32.67 -7.36 41.72
CA LEU A 17 32.79 -7.48 40.28
C LEU A 17 31.89 -6.45 39.63
N ALA A 18 32.43 -5.35 39.20
CA ALA A 18 31.76 -4.39 38.32
C ALA A 18 31.62 -5.05 36.94
N PHE A 19 30.42 -5.49 36.60
CA PHE A 19 30.10 -5.84 35.22
C PHE A 19 30.12 -4.56 34.40
N CYS A 20 31.22 -4.28 33.71
CA CYS A 20 31.24 -3.35 32.59
C CYS A 20 30.43 -3.96 31.46
N VAL A 21 29.18 -3.49 31.29
CA VAL A 21 28.44 -3.69 30.05
C VAL A 21 29.19 -2.86 28.99
N PRO A 22 29.69 -3.48 27.91
CA PRO A 22 30.32 -2.69 26.85
C PRO A 22 29.23 -1.78 26.25
N VAL A 23 29.34 -0.48 26.47
CA VAL A 23 28.64 0.52 25.70
C VAL A 23 29.22 0.39 24.30
N GLY A 24 28.48 -0.26 23.40
CA GLY A 24 28.85 -0.39 22.01
C GLY A 24 29.07 1.00 21.41
N HIS A 25 30.30 1.30 21.06
CA HIS A 25 30.61 2.48 20.26
C HIS A 25 29.87 2.34 18.94
N PRO A 26 29.24 3.40 18.41
CA PRO A 26 28.67 3.36 17.06
C PRO A 26 29.82 3.03 16.10
N ALA A 27 29.60 2.01 15.26
CA ALA A 27 30.55 1.62 14.24
C ALA A 27 30.90 2.88 13.39
N GLN A 28 32.17 3.20 13.26
CA GLN A 28 32.64 4.26 12.38
C GLN A 28 32.14 3.98 10.96
N GLY A 29 31.23 4.82 10.44
CA GLY A 29 30.73 4.71 9.08
C GLY A 29 29.23 4.44 8.93
N ALA A 30 28.43 4.36 10.02
CA ALA A 30 26.97 4.22 9.87
C ALA A 30 26.36 5.46 9.20
N ALA A 31 25.53 5.25 8.16
CA ALA A 31 24.85 6.33 7.47
C ALA A 31 23.95 7.14 8.42
N PRO A 32 23.84 8.47 8.24
CA PRO A 32 22.93 9.27 9.03
C PRO A 32 21.48 8.77 8.94
N VAL A 33 20.84 8.67 10.11
CA VAL A 33 19.42 8.33 10.24
C VAL A 33 18.70 9.53 10.85
N THR A 34 17.57 9.91 10.27
CA THR A 34 16.69 10.93 10.81
C THR A 34 15.47 10.23 11.41
N THR A 35 15.24 10.40 12.69
CA THR A 35 14.06 9.88 13.40
C THR A 35 13.22 11.03 13.94
N TRP A 36 11.93 10.80 14.09
CA TRP A 36 10.99 11.77 14.64
C TRP A 36 10.31 11.16 15.84
N ALA A 37 10.28 11.89 16.95
CA ALA A 37 9.57 11.44 18.13
C ALA A 37 8.06 11.39 17.86
N ALA A 38 7.39 10.39 18.41
CA ALA A 38 5.93 10.36 18.39
C ALA A 38 5.38 11.51 19.25
N PRO A 39 4.36 12.24 18.78
CA PRO A 39 3.77 13.32 19.56
C PRO A 39 3.00 12.76 20.76
N PRO A 40 2.96 13.48 21.89
CA PRO A 40 2.13 13.10 23.03
C PRO A 40 0.65 12.95 22.64
N GLY A 41 0.02 11.89 23.13
CA GLY A 41 -1.39 11.57 22.84
C GLY A 41 -1.61 10.72 21.60
N GLU A 42 -0.56 10.36 20.86
CA GLU A 42 -0.66 9.41 19.75
C GLU A 42 -0.58 7.97 20.26
N THR A 43 -1.37 7.08 19.65
CA THR A 43 -1.39 5.65 20.02
C THR A 43 -0.26 4.92 19.32
N LEU A 44 0.64 4.33 20.10
CA LEU A 44 1.74 3.52 19.59
C LEU A 44 1.37 2.02 19.57
N CYS A 45 2.06 1.29 18.72
CA CYS A 45 1.96 -0.17 18.66
C CYS A 45 2.75 -0.79 19.81
N GLU A 46 2.10 -1.60 20.61
CA GLU A 46 2.72 -2.30 21.74
C GLU A 46 3.39 -3.62 21.34
N ASP A 47 3.11 -4.14 20.14
CA ASP A 47 3.64 -5.42 19.68
C ASP A 47 5.14 -5.38 19.35
N TYR A 48 5.69 -4.18 19.06
CA TYR A 48 7.04 -4.03 18.56
C TYR A 48 7.81 -2.87 19.19
N ALA A 49 9.10 -3.09 19.46
CA ALA A 49 10.08 -2.04 19.65
C ALA A 49 11.06 -2.03 18.49
N LEU A 50 11.40 -0.86 17.96
CA LEU A 50 12.24 -0.68 16.77
C LEU A 50 13.44 0.21 17.06
N ARG A 51 14.61 -0.21 16.57
CA ARG A 51 15.83 0.62 16.51
C ARG A 51 16.42 0.58 15.11
N VAL A 52 16.93 1.72 14.66
CA VAL A 52 17.65 1.85 13.40
C VAL A 52 19.03 2.48 13.71
N ASN A 53 20.11 1.79 13.37
CA ASN A 53 21.47 2.16 13.78
C ASN A 53 21.55 2.44 15.30
N GLY A 54 20.86 1.66 16.12
CA GLY A 54 20.79 1.82 17.57
C GLY A 54 19.86 2.95 18.06
N GLN A 55 19.35 3.84 17.19
CA GLN A 55 18.43 4.90 17.56
C GLN A 55 16.98 4.37 17.63
N PRO A 56 16.21 4.69 18.69
CA PRO A 56 14.82 4.26 18.79
C PRO A 56 13.97 4.98 17.74
N VAL A 57 13.06 4.23 17.12
CA VAL A 57 12.07 4.72 16.15
C VAL A 57 10.68 4.39 16.67
N PRO A 58 9.76 5.36 16.79
CA PRO A 58 8.40 5.07 17.20
C PRO A 58 7.69 4.13 16.23
N VAL A 59 6.95 3.16 16.77
CA VAL A 59 6.06 2.29 16.00
C VAL A 59 4.63 2.75 16.28
N TYR A 60 3.97 3.28 15.27
CA TYR A 60 2.58 3.71 15.33
C TYR A 60 1.64 2.53 15.08
N SER A 61 0.39 2.65 15.53
CA SER A 61 -0.67 1.71 15.23
C SER A 61 -1.54 2.20 14.07
N CYS A 62 -2.02 1.25 13.26
CA CYS A 62 -3.12 1.48 12.34
C CYS A 62 -4.08 0.28 12.36
N ARG A 63 -5.37 0.54 12.20
CA ARG A 63 -6.39 -0.52 12.13
C ARG A 63 -6.45 -1.07 10.72
N VAL A 64 -6.47 -2.40 10.58
CA VAL A 64 -6.56 -3.09 9.29
C VAL A 64 -7.65 -4.17 9.35
N SER A 65 -8.04 -4.69 8.20
CA SER A 65 -8.89 -5.86 8.13
C SER A 65 -8.13 -7.09 8.62
N ALA A 66 -8.70 -7.84 9.56
CA ALA A 66 -8.12 -9.11 9.99
C ALA A 66 -8.38 -10.23 8.98
N VAL A 67 -9.46 -10.14 8.21
CA VAL A 67 -9.94 -11.16 7.27
C VAL A 67 -10.53 -10.51 6.02
N PRO A 68 -10.53 -11.20 4.87
CA PRO A 68 -11.08 -10.67 3.61
C PRO A 68 -12.61 -10.74 3.59
N PHE A 69 -13.23 -9.95 4.43
CA PHE A 69 -14.66 -9.93 4.66
C PHE A 69 -15.22 -8.55 4.44
N ASP A 70 -15.92 -8.36 3.33
CA ASP A 70 -16.50 -7.07 3.00
C ASP A 70 -17.91 -6.94 3.57
N GLN A 71 -18.27 -5.71 3.92
CA GLN A 71 -19.51 -5.42 4.61
C GLN A 71 -20.39 -4.44 3.83
N VAL A 72 -21.50 -4.93 3.34
CA VAL A 72 -22.53 -4.12 2.68
C VAL A 72 -23.69 -3.74 3.60
N TRP A 73 -23.57 -4.02 4.88
CA TRP A 73 -24.63 -3.79 5.85
C TRP A 73 -24.90 -2.32 6.12
N PRO A 74 -26.10 -1.89 6.53
CA PRO A 74 -26.39 -0.49 6.84
C PRO A 74 -25.34 0.15 7.72
N GLY A 75 -24.78 1.29 7.26
CA GLY A 75 -23.68 1.98 7.91
C GLY A 75 -22.29 1.49 7.49
N TYR A 76 -22.16 0.42 6.76
CA TYR A 76 -20.89 -0.11 6.22
C TYR A 76 -19.76 -0.10 7.26
N GLN A 77 -20.10 -0.45 8.50
CA GLN A 77 -19.16 -0.50 9.62
C GLN A 77 -18.80 -1.96 9.89
N ARG A 78 -17.52 -2.25 9.73
CA ARG A 78 -16.99 -3.57 10.07
C ARG A 78 -17.03 -3.76 11.58
N PRO A 79 -17.46 -4.93 12.10
CA PRO A 79 -17.32 -5.25 13.52
C PRO A 79 -15.86 -5.19 13.95
N ALA A 80 -15.59 -4.67 15.15
CA ALA A 80 -14.22 -4.50 15.65
C ALA A 80 -13.46 -5.84 15.78
N ASP A 81 -14.17 -6.93 16.05
CA ASP A 81 -13.63 -8.30 16.13
C ASP A 81 -13.23 -8.90 14.77
N GLN A 82 -13.55 -8.24 13.68
CA GLN A 82 -13.12 -8.57 12.32
C GLN A 82 -11.97 -7.67 11.83
N THR A 83 -11.40 -6.88 12.73
CA THR A 83 -10.26 -5.99 12.50
C THR A 83 -9.13 -6.31 13.46
N GLU A 84 -7.93 -5.88 13.11
CA GLU A 84 -6.77 -5.97 13.98
C GLU A 84 -5.91 -4.70 13.90
N LEU A 85 -4.89 -4.60 14.76
CA LEU A 85 -3.90 -3.53 14.68
C LEU A 85 -2.64 -4.04 13.99
N ALA A 86 -2.14 -3.28 13.04
CA ALA A 86 -0.81 -3.44 12.45
C ALA A 86 0.09 -2.30 12.93
N GLY A 87 1.39 -2.57 12.98
CA GLY A 87 2.40 -1.55 13.29
C GLY A 87 2.91 -0.88 12.01
N PHE A 88 3.28 0.41 12.10
CA PHE A 88 4.09 1.04 11.08
C PHE A 88 5.10 2.02 11.67
N ALA A 89 6.23 2.18 11.00
CA ALA A 89 7.28 3.09 11.45
C ALA A 89 7.96 3.76 10.25
N GLN A 90 8.46 4.98 10.45
CA GLN A 90 9.09 5.80 9.43
C GLN A 90 10.38 6.41 9.95
N TRP A 91 11.41 6.44 9.11
CA TRP A 91 12.67 7.17 9.33
C TRP A 91 13.31 7.61 8.03
N GLY A 92 14.18 8.61 8.09
CA GLY A 92 15.01 9.01 6.95
C GLY A 92 16.36 8.31 6.97
N MET A 93 16.90 7.93 5.81
CA MET A 93 18.25 7.37 5.67
C MET A 93 18.92 7.83 4.39
N SER A 94 20.25 8.06 4.47
CA SER A 94 21.06 8.49 3.33
C SER A 94 22.05 7.40 2.83
N GLY A 95 22.05 6.23 3.45
CA GLY A 95 22.90 5.08 3.12
C GLY A 95 22.46 3.85 3.89
N PRO A 96 23.22 2.75 3.86
CA PRO A 96 22.86 1.49 4.52
C PRO A 96 22.65 1.65 6.03
N VAL A 97 21.62 0.97 6.56
CA VAL A 97 21.29 0.98 7.99
C VAL A 97 21.10 -0.45 8.53
N SER A 98 21.35 -0.61 9.83
CA SER A 98 20.95 -1.80 10.60
C SER A 98 19.59 -1.55 11.23
N VAL A 99 18.67 -2.49 11.08
CA VAL A 99 17.34 -2.51 11.68
C VAL A 99 17.30 -3.59 12.75
N GLU A 100 16.85 -3.25 13.94
CA GLU A 100 16.65 -4.16 15.06
C GLU A 100 15.20 -4.02 15.55
N ILE A 101 14.46 -5.13 15.54
CA ILE A 101 13.08 -5.22 15.98
C ILE A 101 13.02 -6.17 17.16
N THR A 102 12.37 -5.78 18.25
CA THR A 102 12.02 -6.69 19.35
C THR A 102 10.51 -6.89 19.35
N SER A 103 10.09 -8.15 19.13
CA SER A 103 8.67 -8.51 19.22
C SER A 103 8.25 -8.74 20.67
N GLN A 104 7.12 -8.20 21.08
CA GLN A 104 6.50 -8.51 22.38
C GLN A 104 5.72 -9.83 22.34
N ARG A 105 5.37 -10.29 21.13
CA ARG A 105 4.67 -11.56 20.89
C ARG A 105 5.67 -12.66 20.55
N PRO A 106 5.48 -13.91 21.03
CA PRO A 106 6.27 -15.04 20.58
C PRO A 106 5.98 -15.32 19.09
N PHE A 107 6.97 -15.81 18.37
CA PHE A 107 6.85 -16.20 16.98
C PHE A 107 7.81 -17.35 16.66
N THR A 108 7.54 -18.05 15.57
CA THR A 108 8.37 -19.17 15.07
C THR A 108 8.97 -18.88 13.70
N ASN A 109 8.31 -18.08 12.89
CA ASN A 109 8.75 -17.75 11.55
C ASN A 109 8.74 -16.22 11.31
N VAL A 110 9.71 -15.75 10.53
CA VAL A 110 9.82 -14.34 10.11
C VAL A 110 9.93 -14.28 8.59
N VAL A 111 9.10 -13.47 8.00
CA VAL A 111 9.18 -13.13 6.57
C VAL A 111 9.32 -11.62 6.42
N VAL A 112 10.26 -11.19 5.59
CA VAL A 112 10.40 -9.78 5.20
C VAL A 112 10.03 -9.65 3.73
N ARG A 113 9.01 -8.85 3.45
CA ARG A 113 8.51 -8.59 2.10
C ARG A 113 8.79 -7.14 1.66
N PRO A 114 8.94 -6.86 0.38
CA PRO A 114 8.92 -7.80 -0.73
C PRO A 114 10.21 -8.63 -0.81
N GLY A 115 10.09 -9.86 -1.31
CA GLY A 115 11.23 -10.75 -1.54
C GLY A 115 12.27 -10.17 -2.51
N SER A 116 11.86 -9.27 -3.40
CA SER A 116 12.71 -8.53 -4.33
C SER A 116 13.78 -7.66 -3.64
N ARG A 117 13.58 -7.33 -2.36
CA ARG A 117 14.56 -6.59 -1.55
C ARG A 117 15.68 -7.47 -1.01
N GLU A 118 15.55 -8.78 -1.11
CA GLU A 118 16.54 -9.78 -0.64
C GLU A 118 16.97 -9.60 0.84
N VAL A 119 16.08 -9.05 1.66
CA VAL A 119 16.34 -8.83 3.09
C VAL A 119 16.34 -10.17 3.81
N ARG A 120 17.44 -10.48 4.47
CA ARG A 120 17.62 -11.73 5.24
C ARG A 120 17.66 -11.44 6.73
N PRO A 121 16.58 -11.70 7.48
CA PRO A 121 16.58 -11.48 8.92
C PRO A 121 17.40 -12.53 9.66
N THR A 122 18.08 -12.11 10.72
CA THR A 122 18.66 -12.97 11.74
C THR A 122 17.81 -12.88 13.00
N VAL A 123 17.49 -14.02 13.60
CA VAL A 123 16.61 -14.11 14.76
C VAL A 123 17.40 -14.60 15.98
N SER A 124 17.24 -13.91 17.11
CA SER A 124 17.78 -14.32 18.41
C SER A 124 16.71 -14.08 19.49
N GLY A 125 16.05 -15.15 19.91
CA GLY A 125 14.90 -15.05 20.82
C GLY A 125 13.76 -14.23 20.20
N ARG A 126 13.46 -13.07 20.79
CA ARG A 126 12.44 -12.12 20.27
C ARG A 126 13.04 -11.00 19.42
N ALA A 127 14.34 -10.96 19.27
CA ALA A 127 15.04 -9.96 18.47
C ALA A 127 15.20 -10.42 17.02
N ILE A 128 14.90 -9.53 16.09
CA ILE A 128 15.02 -9.71 14.64
C ILE A 128 15.91 -8.61 14.13
N THR A 129 16.99 -8.95 13.44
CA THR A 129 17.95 -7.98 12.92
C THR A 129 18.18 -8.19 11.43
N PHE A 130 18.30 -7.12 10.67
CA PHE A 130 18.66 -7.14 9.27
C PHE A 130 19.24 -5.81 8.82
N ALA A 131 19.85 -5.78 7.64
CA ALA A 131 20.33 -4.56 7.00
C ALA A 131 19.39 -4.12 5.87
N LEU A 132 19.20 -2.80 5.73
CA LEU A 132 18.62 -2.19 4.55
C LEU A 132 19.70 -1.41 3.81
N ALA A 133 20.00 -1.81 2.58
CA ALA A 133 21.05 -1.19 1.77
C ALA A 133 20.64 0.18 1.19
N LYS A 134 19.32 0.37 0.96
CA LYS A 134 18.75 1.58 0.36
C LYS A 134 17.37 1.87 0.93
N SER A 135 16.91 3.11 0.77
CA SER A 135 15.56 3.54 1.10
C SER A 135 14.49 2.72 0.39
N GLY A 136 13.31 2.68 0.94
CA GLY A 136 12.15 1.96 0.40
C GLY A 136 11.28 1.37 1.51
N GLN A 137 10.26 0.64 1.11
CA GLN A 137 9.26 0.09 2.02
C GLN A 137 9.47 -1.42 2.15
N VAL A 138 9.38 -1.93 3.37
CA VAL A 138 9.36 -3.36 3.66
C VAL A 138 8.32 -3.68 4.73
N THR A 139 7.83 -4.89 4.72
CA THR A 139 6.89 -5.41 5.73
C THR A 139 7.49 -6.63 6.40
N VAL A 140 7.44 -6.66 7.71
CA VAL A 140 7.85 -7.81 8.53
C VAL A 140 6.60 -8.52 9.01
N GLU A 141 6.52 -9.81 8.73
CA GLU A 141 5.44 -10.70 9.12
C GLU A 141 5.98 -11.79 10.06
N LEU A 142 5.28 -11.98 11.18
CA LEU A 142 5.57 -13.00 12.16
C LEU A 142 4.48 -14.05 12.15
N ASP A 143 4.82 -15.29 11.73
CA ASP A 143 3.88 -16.41 11.60
C ASP A 143 2.68 -16.17 10.67
N GLY A 144 2.78 -15.18 9.76
CA GLY A 144 1.74 -14.86 8.78
C GLY A 144 1.40 -13.38 8.69
N PRO A 145 0.24 -13.03 8.07
CA PRO A 145 -0.12 -11.65 7.74
C PRO A 145 -0.58 -10.81 8.92
N HIS A 146 -0.97 -11.47 10.02
CA HIS A 146 -1.59 -10.79 11.16
C HIS A 146 -0.58 -9.98 11.96
N HIS A 147 -0.99 -8.82 12.44
CA HIS A 147 -0.16 -7.90 13.23
C HIS A 147 1.16 -7.53 12.54
N ALA A 148 1.13 -7.40 11.21
CA ALA A 148 2.30 -7.06 10.41
C ALA A 148 2.92 -5.71 10.83
N LEU A 149 4.24 -5.58 10.61
CA LEU A 149 4.97 -4.35 10.86
C LEU A 149 5.46 -3.76 9.52
N HIS A 150 4.91 -2.61 9.12
CA HIS A 150 5.30 -1.88 7.93
C HIS A 150 6.42 -0.89 8.25
N LEU A 151 7.51 -0.95 7.52
CA LEU A 151 8.72 -0.14 7.75
C LEU A 151 8.97 0.76 6.53
N PHE A 152 9.02 2.06 6.76
CA PHE A 152 9.18 3.08 5.74
C PHE A 152 10.52 3.79 5.91
N ALA A 153 11.52 3.30 5.19
CA ALA A 153 12.86 3.88 5.13
C ALA A 153 12.90 4.93 4.01
N ASP A 154 12.76 6.20 4.36
CA ASP A 154 12.66 7.28 3.39
C ASP A 154 14.01 7.81 2.94
N PRO A 155 14.13 8.30 1.69
CA PRO A 155 15.27 9.11 1.31
C PRO A 155 15.28 10.43 2.10
N PRO A 156 16.44 11.12 2.19
CA PRO A 156 16.50 12.44 2.79
C PRO A 156 15.49 13.39 2.15
N GLU A 157 14.85 14.21 2.96
CA GLU A 157 13.93 15.23 2.46
C GLU A 157 14.72 16.40 1.87
N VAL A 158 14.34 16.81 0.67
CA VAL A 158 15.01 17.92 -0.04
C VAL A 158 14.05 19.08 -0.20
N GLY A 159 14.48 20.28 0.21
CA GLY A 159 13.69 21.49 0.02
C GLY A 159 12.44 21.56 0.89
N ALA A 160 12.48 21.04 2.12
CA ALA A 160 11.41 21.19 3.09
C ALA A 160 11.10 22.69 3.30
N PRO A 161 9.81 23.11 3.14
CA PRO A 161 9.43 24.51 3.38
C PRO A 161 9.63 24.90 4.83
N ARG A 162 9.88 26.18 5.07
CA ARG A 162 9.87 26.76 6.40
C ARG A 162 8.45 27.23 6.75
N GLY A 163 8.12 27.21 8.04
CA GLY A 163 6.80 27.54 8.52
C GLY A 163 6.36 28.99 8.33
N ASP A 164 7.27 29.88 7.98
CA ASP A 164 7.06 31.32 7.76
C ASP A 164 6.92 31.72 6.27
N GLU A 165 6.99 30.76 5.37
CA GLU A 165 6.87 31.03 3.94
C GLU A 165 5.43 31.34 3.53
N ALA A 166 5.25 32.35 2.67
CA ALA A 166 3.93 32.72 2.16
C ALA A 166 3.30 31.57 1.34
N GLY A 167 2.01 31.30 1.58
CA GLY A 167 1.30 30.22 0.90
C GLY A 167 1.57 28.83 1.46
N VAL A 168 2.35 28.71 2.54
CA VAL A 168 2.62 27.44 3.22
C VAL A 168 1.75 27.31 4.46
N ARG A 169 0.97 26.22 4.52
CA ARG A 169 0.30 25.77 5.74
C ARG A 169 1.18 24.72 6.40
N TYR A 170 1.89 25.10 7.43
CA TYR A 170 2.88 24.28 8.09
C TYR A 170 2.33 23.65 9.39
N PHE A 171 2.45 22.33 9.49
CA PHE A 171 2.21 21.59 10.74
C PHE A 171 3.52 21.01 11.26
N GLY A 172 4.03 21.56 12.36
CA GLY A 172 5.19 21.04 13.08
C GLY A 172 4.88 19.74 13.83
N PRO A 173 5.90 19.11 14.47
CA PRO A 173 5.70 17.93 15.32
C PRO A 173 4.59 18.17 16.35
N GLY A 174 3.68 17.23 16.50
CA GLY A 174 2.53 17.37 17.42
C GLY A 174 1.25 16.76 16.82
N VAL A 175 0.19 16.72 17.65
CA VAL A 175 -1.16 16.34 17.23
C VAL A 175 -1.95 17.59 16.91
N HIS A 176 -2.54 17.65 15.71
CA HIS A 176 -3.27 18.80 15.19
C HIS A 176 -4.69 18.43 14.75
N ARG A 177 -5.66 19.29 14.99
CA ARG A 177 -7.08 19.13 14.60
C ARG A 177 -7.63 20.42 13.98
N PRO A 178 -7.17 20.76 12.75
CA PRO A 178 -7.55 22.03 12.12
C PRO A 178 -8.97 22.05 11.53
N GLY A 179 -9.71 20.93 11.61
CA GLY A 179 -10.88 20.70 10.79
C GLY A 179 -10.49 20.33 9.35
N LYS A 180 -11.43 20.37 8.40
CA LYS A 180 -11.19 20.05 7.00
C LYS A 180 -10.35 21.13 6.31
N ILE A 181 -9.28 20.74 5.64
CA ILE A 181 -8.37 21.65 4.94
C ILE A 181 -8.80 21.79 3.47
N GLN A 182 -9.10 23.01 3.05
CA GLN A 182 -9.30 23.37 1.65
C GLN A 182 -8.04 24.06 1.12
N LEU A 183 -7.45 23.50 0.04
CA LEU A 183 -6.26 24.07 -0.59
C LEU A 183 -6.65 24.85 -1.86
N LYS A 184 -6.02 26.00 -2.03
CA LYS A 184 -6.18 26.88 -3.19
C LYS A 184 -4.96 26.79 -4.11
N SER A 185 -5.06 27.37 -5.28
CA SER A 185 -3.97 27.42 -6.25
C SER A 185 -2.70 28.02 -5.62
N GLY A 186 -1.57 27.36 -5.85
CA GLY A 186 -0.26 27.74 -5.36
C GLY A 186 0.00 27.46 -3.88
N GLU A 187 -0.97 26.95 -3.11
CA GLU A 187 -0.76 26.63 -1.70
C GLU A 187 0.01 25.32 -1.51
N THR A 188 0.83 25.32 -0.48
CA THR A 188 1.56 24.14 0.01
C THR A 188 1.04 23.76 1.40
N LEU A 189 0.62 22.52 1.58
CA LEU A 189 0.42 21.89 2.88
C LEU A 189 1.69 21.11 3.22
N TYR A 190 2.35 21.45 4.30
CA TYR A 190 3.54 20.76 4.76
C TYR A 190 3.34 20.16 6.16
N LEU A 191 3.62 18.87 6.29
CA LEU A 191 3.56 18.14 7.55
C LEU A 191 4.96 17.67 7.92
N ALA A 192 5.57 18.29 8.93
CA ALA A 192 6.90 17.88 9.42
C ALA A 192 6.85 16.45 9.97
N GLY A 193 7.99 15.78 9.99
CA GLY A 193 8.11 14.49 10.66
C GLY A 193 7.71 14.59 12.15
N GLY A 194 6.89 13.66 12.64
CA GLY A 194 6.28 13.70 13.96
C GLY A 194 5.01 14.54 14.05
N ALA A 195 4.52 15.14 12.97
CA ALA A 195 3.18 15.74 12.92
C ALA A 195 2.13 14.65 12.63
N VAL A 196 1.03 14.66 13.40
CA VAL A 196 -0.17 13.86 13.13
C VAL A 196 -1.34 14.83 13.04
N VAL A 197 -1.94 14.92 11.85
CA VAL A 197 -2.99 15.89 11.56
C VAL A 197 -4.29 15.17 11.28
N TYR A 198 -5.23 15.26 12.21
CA TYR A 198 -6.58 14.69 12.06
C TYR A 198 -7.41 15.63 11.18
N THR A 199 -7.43 15.32 9.88
CA THR A 199 -8.04 16.18 8.86
C THR A 199 -8.30 15.43 7.57
N ALA A 200 -9.30 15.87 6.80
CA ALA A 200 -9.42 15.58 5.38
C ALA A 200 -8.92 16.78 4.58
N VAL A 201 -8.23 16.54 3.47
CA VAL A 201 -7.66 17.57 2.61
C VAL A 201 -8.38 17.58 1.26
N GLU A 202 -8.90 18.72 0.86
CA GLU A 202 -9.53 18.90 -0.44
C GLU A 202 -8.88 20.02 -1.26
N ALA A 203 -8.84 19.82 -2.59
CA ALA A 203 -8.60 20.90 -3.54
C ALA A 203 -9.57 20.76 -4.71
N ARG A 204 -10.13 21.87 -5.17
CA ARG A 204 -11.06 21.90 -6.30
C ARG A 204 -10.73 23.06 -7.23
N GLY A 205 -10.58 22.75 -8.55
CA GLY A 205 -10.25 23.74 -9.58
C GLY A 205 -8.92 24.47 -9.32
N ALA A 206 -8.02 23.86 -8.56
CA ALA A 206 -6.78 24.49 -8.12
C ALA A 206 -5.58 24.04 -8.98
N THR A 207 -4.61 24.95 -9.14
CA THR A 207 -3.37 24.70 -9.89
C THR A 207 -2.16 24.91 -8.98
N GLY A 208 -1.15 24.05 -9.12
CA GLY A 208 0.13 24.21 -8.40
C GLY A 208 0.05 23.87 -6.90
N VAL A 209 -0.88 22.99 -6.50
CA VAL A 209 -1.03 22.55 -5.11
C VAL A 209 0.08 21.57 -4.75
N ARG A 210 0.61 21.71 -3.53
CA ARG A 210 1.62 20.79 -2.98
C ARG A 210 1.18 20.28 -1.62
N ILE A 211 1.31 18.96 -1.40
CA ILE A 211 1.10 18.29 -0.10
C ILE A 211 2.36 17.49 0.19
N LEU A 212 3.16 17.96 1.14
CA LEU A 212 4.55 17.51 1.31
C LEU A 212 4.85 17.18 2.78
N GLY A 213 5.90 16.42 3.00
CA GLY A 213 6.48 16.21 4.32
C GLY A 213 6.62 14.75 4.74
N ARG A 214 6.72 14.54 6.06
CA ARG A 214 6.91 13.22 6.67
C ARG A 214 5.90 12.96 7.80
N GLY A 215 4.87 13.80 7.90
CA GLY A 215 3.78 13.63 8.88
C GLY A 215 2.66 12.73 8.37
N VAL A 216 1.66 12.59 9.23
CA VAL A 216 0.48 11.74 9.02
C VAL A 216 -0.75 12.61 8.80
N ILE A 217 -1.51 12.33 7.75
CA ILE A 217 -2.90 12.78 7.57
C ILE A 217 -3.80 11.62 7.98
N ASP A 218 -4.70 11.88 8.92
CA ASP A 218 -5.58 10.86 9.51
C ASP A 218 -7.04 11.31 9.45
N THR A 219 -7.93 10.44 8.94
CA THR A 219 -9.36 10.72 8.87
C THR A 219 -10.21 9.79 9.76
N SER A 220 -9.58 9.12 10.72
CA SER A 220 -10.28 8.21 11.64
C SER A 220 -11.39 8.87 12.47
N GLU A 221 -11.30 10.18 12.70
CA GLU A 221 -12.30 10.96 13.45
C GLU A 221 -13.55 11.31 12.62
N TYR A 222 -13.54 11.04 11.31
CA TYR A 222 -14.71 11.21 10.46
C TYR A 222 -15.55 9.94 10.41
N ASP A 223 -16.87 10.10 10.44
CA ASP A 223 -17.78 9.03 10.07
C ASP A 223 -17.58 8.69 8.59
N ARG A 224 -17.96 7.46 8.20
CA ARG A 224 -17.83 7.00 6.83
C ARG A 224 -18.42 8.01 5.83
N ASP A 225 -17.64 8.37 4.81
CA ASP A 225 -18.01 9.28 3.71
C ASP A 225 -18.32 10.73 4.16
N LYS A 226 -17.86 11.16 5.32
CA LYS A 226 -18.01 12.54 5.81
C LYS A 226 -16.75 13.38 5.60
N GLY A 227 -15.57 12.77 5.68
CA GLY A 227 -14.29 13.38 5.31
C GLY A 227 -14.13 13.50 3.79
N GLY A 228 -14.48 12.44 3.08
CA GLY A 228 -14.25 12.30 1.66
C GLY A 228 -12.88 11.72 1.32
N GLY A 229 -12.30 10.95 2.24
CA GLY A 229 -10.96 10.38 2.19
C GLY A 229 -9.90 11.30 2.79
N CYS A 230 -8.66 10.83 2.81
CA CYS A 230 -7.54 11.64 3.32
C CYS A 230 -7.23 12.82 2.39
N ILE A 231 -7.23 12.58 1.06
CA ILE A 231 -6.97 13.62 0.05
C ILE A 231 -7.97 13.46 -1.10
N ARG A 232 -8.66 14.53 -1.43
CA ARG A 232 -9.58 14.59 -2.57
C ARG A 232 -9.26 15.76 -3.49
N LEU A 233 -8.91 15.45 -4.72
CA LEU A 233 -8.62 16.43 -5.78
C LEU A 233 -9.73 16.41 -6.83
N THR A 234 -10.26 17.56 -7.21
CA THR A 234 -11.29 17.67 -8.26
C THR A 234 -10.92 18.80 -9.20
N ASP A 235 -10.83 18.51 -10.49
CA ASP A 235 -10.48 19.51 -11.54
C ASP A 235 -9.17 20.27 -11.24
N CYS A 236 -8.18 19.60 -10.64
CA CYS A 236 -6.89 20.22 -10.30
C CYS A 236 -5.82 19.95 -11.36
N SER A 237 -4.82 20.84 -11.45
CA SER A 237 -3.65 20.66 -12.31
C SER A 237 -2.34 20.97 -11.58
N ASP A 238 -1.25 20.36 -12.06
CA ASP A 238 0.10 20.61 -11.57
C ASP A 238 0.21 20.36 -10.05
N VAL A 239 -0.30 19.19 -9.60
CA VAL A 239 -0.32 18.82 -8.18
C VAL A 239 0.83 17.90 -7.84
N LYS A 240 1.47 18.14 -6.70
CA LYS A 240 2.49 17.26 -6.14
C LYS A 240 2.11 16.81 -4.73
N ILE A 241 2.13 15.49 -4.50
CA ILE A 241 1.95 14.86 -3.18
C ILE A 241 3.19 14.02 -2.90
N GLU A 242 3.93 14.32 -1.82
CA GLU A 242 5.18 13.62 -1.56
C GLU A 242 5.44 13.38 -0.08
N GLY A 243 5.74 12.13 0.26
CA GLY A 243 6.37 11.73 1.53
C GLY A 243 5.42 11.48 2.68
N VAL A 244 4.20 11.99 2.63
CA VAL A 244 3.20 11.88 3.70
C VAL A 244 2.69 10.46 3.90
N ILE A 245 2.23 10.16 5.11
CA ILE A 245 1.47 8.95 5.45
C ILE A 245 -0.02 9.32 5.48
N LEU A 246 -0.85 8.53 4.81
CA LEU A 246 -2.31 8.63 4.81
C LEU A 246 -2.85 7.47 5.63
N ARG A 247 -3.58 7.79 6.71
CA ARG A 247 -4.02 6.79 7.69
C ARG A 247 -5.53 6.83 7.89
N ASP A 248 -6.12 5.65 8.00
CA ASP A 248 -7.51 5.38 8.40
C ASP A 248 -8.55 6.25 7.65
N PRO A 249 -8.61 6.12 6.30
CA PRO A 249 -9.55 6.89 5.51
C PRO A 249 -10.99 6.48 5.82
N ASP A 250 -11.89 7.46 5.77
CA ASP A 250 -13.33 7.23 5.96
C ASP A 250 -14.02 6.64 4.72
N VAL A 251 -13.36 6.70 3.55
CA VAL A 251 -13.77 6.13 2.25
C VAL A 251 -12.52 5.99 1.37
N TRP A 252 -12.55 6.14 0.07
CA TRP A 252 -11.40 6.18 -0.85
C TRP A 252 -10.30 7.10 -0.32
N CYS A 253 -9.08 6.58 -0.13
CA CYS A 253 -8.05 7.27 0.62
C CYS A 253 -7.49 8.50 -0.10
N LEU A 254 -7.01 8.34 -1.35
CA LEU A 254 -6.52 9.41 -2.20
C LEU A 254 -7.25 9.34 -3.53
N SER A 255 -8.06 10.33 -3.85
CA SER A 255 -8.86 10.35 -5.08
C SER A 255 -8.63 11.62 -5.91
N ALA A 256 -8.47 11.43 -7.24
CA ALA A 256 -8.26 12.49 -8.21
C ALA A 256 -9.30 12.40 -9.33
N PHE A 257 -10.17 13.39 -9.45
CA PHE A 257 -11.27 13.44 -10.41
C PHE A 257 -11.02 14.53 -11.45
N GLY A 258 -10.88 14.15 -12.72
CA GLY A 258 -10.70 15.09 -13.82
C GLY A 258 -9.43 15.93 -13.73
N CYS A 259 -8.40 15.42 -13.07
CA CYS A 259 -7.16 16.14 -12.82
C CYS A 259 -6.14 15.97 -13.95
N ARG A 260 -5.09 16.82 -13.95
CA ARG A 260 -4.01 16.78 -14.94
C ARG A 260 -2.66 17.12 -14.30
N ASN A 261 -1.60 16.47 -14.77
CA ASN A 261 -0.23 16.68 -14.30
C ASN A 261 -0.11 16.44 -12.78
N LEU A 262 -0.38 15.19 -12.34
CA LEU A 262 -0.25 14.77 -10.94
C LEU A 262 1.03 13.99 -10.73
N GLU A 263 1.78 14.34 -9.71
CA GLU A 263 2.87 13.54 -9.18
C GLU A 263 2.54 13.10 -7.75
N ILE A 264 2.45 11.80 -7.53
CA ILE A 264 2.24 11.15 -6.23
C ILE A 264 3.46 10.29 -5.95
N ALA A 265 4.30 10.70 -5.00
CA ALA A 265 5.60 10.08 -4.77
C ALA A 265 5.83 9.77 -3.30
N ASN A 266 6.38 8.59 -3.02
CA ASN A 266 6.77 8.20 -1.67
C ASN A 266 5.66 8.38 -0.62
N VAL A 267 4.39 8.18 -1.01
CA VAL A 267 3.25 8.19 -0.08
C VAL A 267 3.06 6.80 0.52
N LYS A 268 2.54 6.74 1.73
CA LYS A 268 2.26 5.48 2.42
C LYS A 268 0.81 5.48 2.89
N LEU A 269 0.03 4.54 2.37
CA LEU A 269 -1.37 4.38 2.73
C LEU A 269 -1.49 3.18 3.67
N VAL A 270 -1.99 3.42 4.88
CA VAL A 270 -2.14 2.40 5.93
C VAL A 270 -3.45 2.57 6.69
N GLY A 271 -3.92 1.49 7.30
CA GLY A 271 -5.14 1.56 8.11
C GLY A 271 -6.42 1.63 7.28
N LEU A 272 -6.40 1.09 6.07
CA LEU A 272 -7.58 1.02 5.20
C LEU A 272 -8.36 -0.25 5.53
N TRP A 273 -9.39 -0.15 6.34
CA TRP A 273 -10.16 -1.27 6.86
C TRP A 273 -11.68 -1.15 6.65
N ARG A 274 -12.14 0.05 6.29
CA ARG A 274 -13.56 0.34 6.10
C ARG A 274 -14.02 -0.11 4.71
N TYR A 275 -15.32 -0.28 4.52
CA TYR A 275 -15.92 -0.51 3.21
C TYR A 275 -15.59 0.62 2.24
N ASN A 276 -15.24 0.31 0.99
CA ASN A 276 -14.72 1.23 -0.01
C ASN A 276 -13.49 2.04 0.49
N ALA A 277 -12.62 1.43 1.28
CA ALA A 277 -11.34 2.03 1.59
C ALA A 277 -10.34 1.62 0.50
N ASP A 278 -10.55 2.23 -0.69
CA ASP A 278 -9.65 2.13 -1.84
C ASP A 278 -8.37 2.93 -1.54
N GLY A 279 -7.27 2.57 -2.17
CA GLY A 279 -5.99 3.23 -1.98
C GLY A 279 -5.87 4.53 -2.78
N ILE A 280 -5.53 4.42 -4.07
CA ILE A 280 -5.35 5.58 -4.96
C ILE A 280 -6.26 5.42 -6.18
N ASP A 281 -7.24 6.31 -6.29
CA ASP A 281 -8.23 6.37 -7.37
C ASP A 281 -7.91 7.47 -8.35
N ILE A 282 -7.61 7.14 -9.58
CA ILE A 282 -7.37 8.08 -10.67
C ILE A 282 -8.55 8.04 -11.63
N CYS A 283 -9.44 9.02 -11.51
CA CYS A 283 -10.71 9.07 -12.24
C CYS A 283 -10.66 10.14 -13.34
N ASN A 284 -10.88 9.76 -14.60
CA ASN A 284 -10.94 10.67 -15.77
C ASN A 284 -9.79 11.69 -15.80
N SER A 285 -8.59 11.28 -15.36
CA SER A 285 -7.42 12.13 -15.16
C SER A 285 -6.28 11.77 -16.11
N GLN A 286 -5.38 12.71 -16.39
CA GLN A 286 -4.34 12.56 -17.39
C GLN A 286 -2.99 13.06 -16.90
N HIS A 287 -1.90 12.47 -17.44
CA HIS A 287 -0.52 12.81 -17.09
C HIS A 287 -0.28 12.61 -15.60
N VAL A 288 -0.43 11.38 -15.14
CA VAL A 288 -0.30 11.01 -13.73
C VAL A 288 0.92 10.12 -13.53
N VAL A 289 1.72 10.43 -12.54
CA VAL A 289 2.85 9.60 -12.08
C VAL A 289 2.62 9.23 -10.63
N ILE A 290 2.61 7.92 -10.34
CA ILE A 290 2.56 7.36 -8.97
C ILE A 290 3.82 6.52 -8.80
N ARG A 291 4.66 6.84 -7.80
CA ARG A 291 5.95 6.17 -7.67
C ARG A 291 6.45 6.02 -6.24
N ASN A 292 7.33 5.03 -6.03
CA ASN A 292 8.03 4.79 -4.76
C ASN A 292 7.11 4.74 -3.53
N SER A 293 5.91 4.20 -3.68
CA SER A 293 4.86 4.29 -2.67
C SER A 293 4.48 2.93 -2.09
N PHE A 294 3.94 2.95 -0.88
CA PHE A 294 3.36 1.79 -0.22
C PHE A 294 1.86 1.95 -0.11
N VAL A 295 1.13 0.92 -0.50
CA VAL A 295 -0.34 0.91 -0.38
C VAL A 295 -0.79 -0.39 0.24
N ARG A 296 -1.36 -0.32 1.45
CA ARG A 296 -2.17 -1.39 2.02
C ARG A 296 -3.62 -0.95 2.02
N ALA A 297 -4.38 -1.40 1.03
CA ALA A 297 -5.80 -1.08 0.87
C ALA A 297 -6.68 -2.23 1.33
N PHE A 298 -7.90 -1.92 1.73
CA PHE A 298 -8.94 -2.93 1.93
C PHE A 298 -9.62 -3.24 0.60
N ASP A 299 -10.13 -2.23 -0.10
CA ASP A 299 -10.68 -2.34 -1.44
C ASP A 299 -9.57 -2.12 -2.49
N ASP A 300 -9.86 -1.62 -3.69
CA ASP A 300 -8.90 -1.52 -4.77
C ASP A 300 -7.67 -0.69 -4.40
N ALA A 301 -6.46 -1.22 -4.60
CA ALA A 301 -5.27 -0.55 -4.09
C ALA A 301 -4.79 0.59 -5.00
N ILE A 302 -4.60 0.33 -6.29
CA ILE A 302 -4.33 1.33 -7.33
C ILE A 302 -5.33 1.10 -8.43
N VAL A 303 -6.19 2.08 -8.68
CA VAL A 303 -7.28 1.91 -9.63
C VAL A 303 -7.49 3.12 -10.54
N LEU A 304 -7.72 2.84 -11.82
CA LEU A 304 -7.99 3.81 -12.87
C LEU A 304 -9.45 3.68 -13.31
N LYS A 305 -10.25 4.71 -13.08
CA LYS A 305 -11.70 4.68 -13.31
C LYS A 305 -12.15 5.75 -14.32
N GLY A 306 -13.14 5.40 -15.12
CA GLY A 306 -13.95 6.35 -15.87
C GLY A 306 -15.29 6.55 -15.17
N LEU A 307 -15.59 7.75 -14.71
CA LEU A 307 -16.80 8.06 -13.97
C LEU A 307 -17.66 9.07 -14.69
N ASN A 308 -18.97 8.88 -14.64
CA ASN A 308 -19.93 9.83 -15.17
C ASN A 308 -20.63 10.63 -14.03
N TRP A 309 -19.96 10.81 -12.90
CA TRP A 309 -20.50 11.49 -11.75
C TRP A 309 -20.53 13.01 -11.92
N GLY A 310 -21.65 13.59 -11.56
CA GLY A 310 -21.83 15.03 -11.43
C GLY A 310 -22.04 15.79 -12.74
N LYS A 311 -22.22 17.10 -12.57
CA LYS A 311 -22.55 18.03 -13.66
C LYS A 311 -21.33 18.48 -14.48
N GLY A 312 -20.16 17.93 -14.24
CA GLY A 312 -18.89 18.42 -14.77
C GLY A 312 -18.41 17.77 -16.07
N GLY A 313 -19.16 16.82 -16.63
CA GLY A 313 -18.76 16.14 -17.87
C GLY A 313 -17.49 15.30 -17.74
N PHE A 314 -17.25 14.67 -16.60
CA PHE A 314 -16.10 13.79 -16.42
C PHE A 314 -16.08 12.65 -17.42
N GLN A 315 -17.24 12.10 -17.78
CA GLN A 315 -17.38 11.01 -18.75
C GLN A 315 -16.83 11.34 -20.14
N GLU A 316 -16.61 12.61 -20.46
CA GLU A 316 -15.99 13.03 -21.72
C GLU A 316 -14.46 13.19 -21.63
N ARG A 317 -13.89 12.99 -20.45
CA ARG A 317 -12.44 13.09 -20.23
C ARG A 317 -11.84 11.69 -20.21
N PRO A 318 -10.79 11.44 -20.99
CA PRO A 318 -10.11 10.15 -20.95
C PRO A 318 -9.26 10.01 -19.69
N VAL A 319 -8.92 8.75 -19.35
CA VAL A 319 -7.79 8.42 -18.52
C VAL A 319 -6.62 8.13 -19.44
N ARG A 320 -5.56 8.93 -19.39
CA ARG A 320 -4.45 8.78 -20.34
C ARG A 320 -3.11 9.19 -19.76
N ASN A 321 -2.04 8.54 -20.24
CA ASN A 321 -0.67 8.83 -19.84
C ASN A 321 -0.51 8.69 -18.32
N VAL A 322 -0.73 7.47 -17.82
CA VAL A 322 -0.56 7.13 -16.41
C VAL A 322 0.65 6.21 -16.26
N ARG A 323 1.54 6.58 -15.37
CA ARG A 323 2.75 5.82 -15.03
C ARG A 323 2.73 5.49 -13.55
N VAL A 324 2.72 4.20 -13.24
CA VAL A 324 2.72 3.66 -11.87
C VAL A 324 3.95 2.79 -11.73
N HIS A 325 4.89 3.16 -10.86
CA HIS A 325 6.11 2.38 -10.76
C HIS A 325 6.76 2.38 -9.37
N ASP A 326 7.54 1.34 -9.10
CA ASP A 326 8.26 1.17 -7.83
C ASP A 326 7.34 1.15 -6.60
N LEU A 327 6.21 0.44 -6.68
CA LEU A 327 5.26 0.33 -5.58
C LEU A 327 5.38 -0.99 -4.83
N VAL A 328 5.06 -0.93 -3.55
CA VAL A 328 4.78 -2.11 -2.72
C VAL A 328 3.28 -2.10 -2.39
N VAL A 329 2.57 -3.14 -2.81
CA VAL A 329 1.11 -3.21 -2.75
C VAL A 329 0.66 -4.41 -1.91
N TRP A 330 -0.26 -4.15 -1.00
CA TRP A 330 -1.00 -5.13 -0.22
C TRP A 330 -2.50 -4.84 -0.34
N CYS A 331 -3.29 -5.78 -0.81
CA CYS A 331 -4.73 -5.64 -0.94
C CYS A 331 -5.47 -6.70 -0.11
N ASP A 332 -6.24 -6.26 0.89
CA ASP A 332 -6.91 -7.16 1.84
C ASP A 332 -8.23 -7.75 1.32
N TRP A 333 -8.89 -7.08 0.34
CA TRP A 333 -10.15 -7.52 -0.23
C TRP A 333 -10.22 -7.35 -1.76
N GLY A 334 -10.04 -6.12 -2.27
CA GLY A 334 -10.26 -5.73 -3.66
C GLY A 334 -9.16 -6.20 -4.63
N ARG A 335 -8.72 -5.33 -5.53
CA ARG A 335 -7.74 -5.62 -6.58
C ARG A 335 -6.47 -4.82 -6.32
N ALA A 336 -5.32 -5.40 -6.68
CA ALA A 336 -4.06 -4.73 -6.41
C ALA A 336 -3.73 -3.65 -7.46
N LEU A 337 -3.79 -3.97 -8.75
CA LEU A 337 -3.59 -3.04 -9.87
C LEU A 337 -4.78 -3.18 -10.81
N GLU A 338 -5.64 -2.18 -10.89
CA GLU A 338 -6.94 -2.27 -11.58
C GLU A 338 -7.19 -1.16 -12.59
N ILE A 339 -7.90 -1.51 -13.65
CA ILE A 339 -8.60 -0.61 -14.56
C ILE A 339 -10.09 -0.96 -14.50
N GLY A 340 -10.90 -0.06 -13.99
CA GLY A 340 -12.34 -0.26 -13.79
C GLY A 340 -12.74 -0.28 -12.32
N ALA A 341 -13.81 -0.94 -11.88
CA ALA A 341 -14.87 -1.54 -12.74
C ALA A 341 -15.69 -0.52 -13.55
N GLU A 342 -15.72 0.73 -13.13
CA GLU A 342 -16.34 1.83 -13.86
C GLU A 342 -15.40 2.32 -14.96
N THR A 343 -15.88 2.32 -16.19
CA THR A 343 -15.11 2.75 -17.36
C THR A 343 -15.90 3.71 -18.25
N SER A 344 -16.70 4.61 -17.65
CA SER A 344 -17.44 5.64 -18.34
C SER A 344 -16.51 6.80 -18.75
N ALA A 345 -15.80 6.60 -19.84
CA ALA A 345 -14.85 7.52 -20.45
C ALA A 345 -14.78 7.27 -21.96
N PRO A 346 -14.27 8.20 -22.79
CA PRO A 346 -13.98 7.91 -24.18
C PRO A 346 -12.93 6.81 -24.35
N GLU A 347 -11.89 6.85 -23.53
CA GLU A 347 -10.85 5.83 -23.48
C GLU A 347 -10.12 5.82 -22.14
N ILE A 348 -9.52 4.66 -21.83
CA ILE A 348 -8.48 4.50 -20.81
C ILE A 348 -7.25 3.96 -21.56
N ALA A 349 -6.21 4.78 -21.72
CA ALA A 349 -5.13 4.46 -22.65
C ALA A 349 -3.76 4.95 -22.19
N ASP A 350 -2.72 4.36 -22.76
CA ASP A 350 -1.31 4.70 -22.45
C ASP A 350 -1.04 4.63 -20.95
N VAL A 351 -1.31 3.45 -20.39
CA VAL A 351 -1.11 3.15 -18.95
C VAL A 351 0.05 2.16 -18.81
N ARG A 352 0.94 2.43 -17.88
CA ARG A 352 2.04 1.54 -17.55
C ARG A 352 2.13 1.35 -16.04
N PHE A 353 2.05 0.08 -15.62
CA PHE A 353 2.43 -0.39 -14.28
C PHE A 353 3.80 -1.07 -14.41
N GLN A 354 4.79 -0.59 -13.66
CA GLN A 354 6.17 -1.05 -13.82
C GLN A 354 6.86 -1.22 -12.45
N ASP A 355 7.72 -2.22 -12.33
CA ASP A 355 8.58 -2.43 -11.15
C ASP A 355 7.80 -2.51 -9.82
N CYS A 356 6.59 -3.09 -9.83
CA CYS A 356 5.74 -3.19 -8.65
C CYS A 356 5.84 -4.55 -7.96
N ASP A 357 5.84 -4.54 -6.64
CA ASP A 357 5.77 -5.72 -5.79
C ASP A 357 4.37 -5.82 -5.17
N ILE A 358 3.58 -6.79 -5.58
CA ILE A 358 2.31 -7.15 -4.94
C ILE A 358 2.64 -8.19 -3.88
N ILE A 359 2.86 -7.73 -2.65
CA ILE A 359 3.30 -8.61 -1.54
C ILE A 359 2.18 -9.44 -0.95
N ARG A 360 0.92 -8.99 -1.12
CA ARG A 360 -0.31 -9.72 -0.80
C ARG A 360 -1.46 -9.21 -1.66
N THR A 361 -2.29 -10.13 -2.11
CA THR A 361 -3.59 -9.81 -2.73
C THR A 361 -4.56 -10.93 -2.41
N THR A 362 -5.81 -10.57 -2.20
CA THR A 362 -6.85 -11.54 -1.84
C THR A 362 -7.74 -11.89 -3.03
N HIS A 363 -8.05 -10.94 -3.91
CA HIS A 363 -8.99 -11.17 -5.00
C HIS A 363 -8.28 -11.28 -6.37
N ILE A 364 -7.72 -10.18 -6.87
CA ILE A 364 -7.08 -10.13 -8.19
C ILE A 364 -5.80 -9.30 -8.11
N ALA A 365 -4.72 -9.79 -8.73
CA ALA A 365 -3.46 -9.07 -8.77
C ALA A 365 -3.43 -7.97 -9.84
N MET A 366 -3.83 -8.29 -11.07
CA MET A 366 -3.88 -7.36 -12.21
C MET A 366 -5.23 -7.54 -12.91
N ASP A 367 -6.04 -6.48 -12.92
CA ASP A 367 -7.43 -6.53 -13.34
C ASP A 367 -7.77 -5.46 -14.38
N ILE A 368 -8.53 -5.82 -15.39
CA ILE A 368 -9.18 -4.94 -16.35
C ILE A 368 -10.64 -5.33 -16.43
N GLN A 369 -11.50 -4.55 -15.79
CA GLN A 369 -12.95 -4.71 -15.87
C GLN A 369 -13.54 -3.57 -16.72
N CYS A 370 -13.84 -3.82 -17.99
CA CYS A 370 -14.48 -2.85 -18.85
C CYS A 370 -16.01 -2.90 -18.65
N GLY A 371 -16.48 -2.15 -17.65
CA GLY A 371 -17.89 -2.11 -17.24
C GLY A 371 -18.77 -1.15 -18.02
N ASP A 372 -18.15 -0.21 -18.74
CA ASP A 372 -18.83 0.85 -19.49
C ASP A 372 -18.21 1.02 -20.89
N ARG A 373 -18.42 2.17 -21.55
CA ARG A 373 -18.14 2.41 -22.97
C ARG A 373 -16.69 2.64 -23.36
N ALA A 374 -15.74 2.71 -22.43
CA ALA A 374 -14.37 3.07 -22.74
C ALA A 374 -13.68 2.10 -23.72
N LEU A 375 -12.92 2.65 -24.65
CA LEU A 375 -11.88 1.92 -25.31
C LEU A 375 -10.67 1.81 -24.40
N VAL A 376 -10.44 0.63 -23.78
CA VAL A 376 -9.26 0.34 -22.98
C VAL A 376 -8.15 -0.16 -23.89
N ARG A 377 -7.01 0.54 -23.98
CA ARG A 377 -5.94 0.19 -24.91
C ARG A 377 -4.56 0.69 -24.47
N ASP A 378 -3.53 0.07 -25.07
CA ASP A 378 -2.13 0.43 -24.79
C ASP A 378 -1.81 0.34 -23.28
N ILE A 379 -2.16 -0.79 -22.69
CA ILE A 379 -1.95 -1.08 -21.27
C ILE A 379 -0.74 -2.01 -21.11
N ARG A 380 0.17 -1.66 -20.23
CA ARG A 380 1.37 -2.45 -19.97
C ARG A 380 1.56 -2.73 -18.49
N TYR A 381 1.82 -3.99 -18.18
CA TYR A 381 2.28 -4.45 -16.87
C TYR A 381 3.70 -5.02 -17.08
N GLU A 382 4.71 -4.34 -16.54
CA GLU A 382 6.12 -4.63 -16.80
C GLU A 382 6.87 -4.88 -15.48
N ASN A 383 7.58 -5.99 -15.38
CA ASN A 383 8.35 -6.38 -14.19
C ASN A 383 7.50 -6.33 -12.89
N ILE A 384 6.37 -7.06 -12.91
CA ILE A 384 5.48 -7.19 -11.75
C ILE A 384 5.80 -8.47 -10.99
N ARG A 385 6.03 -8.36 -9.69
CA ARG A 385 6.33 -9.47 -8.80
C ARG A 385 5.16 -9.68 -7.85
N VAL A 386 4.59 -10.89 -7.85
CA VAL A 386 3.42 -11.24 -7.02
C VAL A 386 3.82 -12.34 -6.04
N GLU A 387 3.59 -12.09 -4.77
CA GLU A 387 3.83 -13.06 -3.70
C GLU A 387 2.51 -13.67 -3.24
N ILE A 388 2.36 -14.99 -3.39
CA ILE A 388 1.13 -15.72 -3.01
C ILE A 388 1.48 -16.75 -1.97
N ASP A 389 0.78 -16.73 -0.86
CA ASP A 389 0.92 -17.75 0.18
C ASP A 389 0.21 -19.05 -0.21
N ASP A 390 0.62 -20.15 0.42
CA ASP A 390 0.04 -21.47 0.17
C ASP A 390 -1.44 -21.56 0.58
N VAL A 391 -1.82 -20.79 1.58
CA VAL A 391 -3.19 -20.65 2.08
C VAL A 391 -3.59 -19.19 2.00
N CYS A 392 -4.58 -18.91 1.18
CA CYS A 392 -5.18 -17.60 1.06
C CYS A 392 -6.64 -17.70 1.49
N PRO A 393 -7.10 -16.89 2.45
CA PRO A 393 -8.50 -16.86 2.82
C PRO A 393 -9.34 -16.31 1.65
N ALA A 394 -10.45 -16.97 1.33
CA ALA A 394 -11.31 -16.57 0.23
C ALA A 394 -12.08 -15.29 0.56
N PRO A 395 -12.16 -14.29 -0.33
CA PRO A 395 -12.96 -13.10 -0.10
C PRO A 395 -14.44 -13.42 -0.05
N ARG A 396 -15.16 -12.84 0.91
CA ARG A 396 -16.59 -13.02 1.10
C ARG A 396 -17.30 -11.69 1.33
N MET A 397 -18.55 -11.62 0.88
CA MET A 397 -19.47 -10.54 1.22
C MET A 397 -20.27 -10.94 2.44
N GLN A 398 -20.44 -10.04 3.39
CA GLN A 398 -21.29 -10.25 4.55
C GLN A 398 -22.76 -10.21 4.13
N GLY A 399 -23.50 -11.28 4.41
CA GLY A 399 -24.93 -11.40 4.07
C GLY A 399 -25.86 -10.86 5.16
N SER A 400 -25.40 -10.75 6.42
CA SER A 400 -26.17 -10.23 7.54
C SER A 400 -25.27 -9.56 8.57
N ARG A 401 -25.87 -8.73 9.46
CA ARG A 401 -25.12 -8.03 10.52
C ARG A 401 -24.37 -8.96 11.46
N ASP A 402 -24.91 -10.13 11.72
CA ASP A 402 -24.37 -11.06 12.71
C ASP A 402 -23.44 -12.11 12.08
N GLU A 403 -23.33 -12.12 10.75
CA GLU A 403 -22.42 -13.01 10.06
C GLU A 403 -20.98 -12.66 10.40
N ARG A 404 -20.18 -13.70 10.65
CA ARG A 404 -18.75 -13.59 10.90
C ARG A 404 -17.97 -14.39 9.85
N TYR A 405 -16.79 -13.90 9.52
CA TYR A 405 -15.86 -14.65 8.68
C TYR A 405 -15.31 -15.83 9.48
N VAL A 406 -15.39 -17.00 8.90
CA VAL A 406 -14.77 -18.21 9.44
C VAL A 406 -13.72 -18.68 8.45
N GLU A 407 -12.47 -18.66 8.86
CA GLU A 407 -11.37 -19.19 8.06
C GLU A 407 -11.51 -20.70 7.92
N ASN A 408 -11.29 -21.16 6.69
CA ASN A 408 -11.20 -22.60 6.41
C ASN A 408 -9.73 -22.93 6.07
N PRO A 409 -8.97 -23.56 6.98
CA PRO A 409 -7.58 -23.90 6.75
C PRO A 409 -7.39 -24.93 5.61
N HIS A 410 -8.47 -25.56 5.17
CA HIS A 410 -8.48 -26.50 4.05
C HIS A 410 -8.92 -25.84 2.74
N ASP A 411 -9.20 -24.55 2.73
CA ASP A 411 -9.57 -23.84 1.52
C ASP A 411 -8.42 -23.87 0.52
N LYS A 412 -8.77 -24.19 -0.72
CA LYS A 412 -7.82 -24.22 -1.84
C LYS A 412 -7.88 -22.95 -2.68
N TYR A 413 -8.53 -21.92 -2.17
CA TYR A 413 -8.65 -20.65 -2.84
C TYR A 413 -7.25 -20.06 -3.11
N LEU A 414 -7.11 -19.41 -4.24
CA LEU A 414 -6.03 -18.51 -4.59
C LEU A 414 -6.62 -17.30 -5.29
N PRO A 415 -6.02 -16.12 -5.13
CA PRO A 415 -6.40 -14.93 -5.91
C PRO A 415 -6.18 -15.20 -7.41
N ASN A 416 -6.91 -14.46 -8.26
CA ASN A 416 -6.63 -14.47 -9.69
C ASN A 416 -5.40 -13.62 -10.01
N LEU A 417 -4.66 -14.00 -11.07
CA LEU A 417 -3.46 -13.28 -11.46
C LEU A 417 -3.75 -12.20 -12.51
N LEU A 418 -4.19 -12.61 -13.69
CA LEU A 418 -4.49 -11.76 -14.82
C LEU A 418 -5.98 -11.89 -15.16
N VAL A 419 -6.70 -10.80 -15.09
CA VAL A 419 -8.12 -10.77 -15.45
C VAL A 419 -8.38 -9.67 -16.47
N ILE A 420 -9.08 -10.00 -17.56
CA ILE A 420 -9.65 -9.05 -18.50
C ILE A 420 -11.10 -9.48 -18.76
N VAL A 421 -12.06 -8.62 -18.40
CA VAL A 421 -13.48 -8.90 -18.59
C VAL A 421 -14.20 -7.68 -19.15
N ILE A 422 -15.00 -7.88 -20.17
CA ILE A 422 -15.95 -6.89 -20.67
C ILE A 422 -17.35 -7.34 -20.28
N GLY A 423 -18.09 -6.51 -19.55
CA GLY A 423 -19.46 -6.86 -19.15
C GLY A 423 -20.10 -5.86 -18.21
N GLN A 424 -21.41 -5.90 -18.16
CA GLN A 424 -22.16 -5.13 -17.17
C GLN A 424 -21.85 -5.64 -15.76
N ASN A 425 -21.64 -4.76 -14.85
CA ASN A 425 -21.48 -5.03 -13.42
C ASN A 425 -22.34 -4.07 -12.58
N PRO A 426 -22.45 -4.26 -11.26
CA PRO A 426 -23.27 -3.38 -10.41
C PRO A 426 -22.87 -1.90 -10.42
N TYR A 427 -21.66 -1.58 -10.85
CA TYR A 427 -21.10 -0.22 -10.89
C TYR A 427 -21.16 0.42 -12.27
N SER A 428 -21.63 -0.31 -13.31
CA SER A 428 -21.75 0.21 -14.67
C SER A 428 -22.68 1.42 -14.73
N GLN A 429 -22.24 2.48 -15.39
CA GLN A 429 -22.91 3.78 -15.46
C GLN A 429 -23.47 4.08 -16.87
N ASP A 430 -22.89 3.46 -17.90
CA ASP A 430 -23.33 3.62 -19.30
C ASP A 430 -24.20 2.43 -19.73
N ALA A 431 -25.07 2.66 -20.71
CA ALA A 431 -25.84 1.59 -21.36
C ALA A 431 -24.96 0.74 -22.28
N GLU A 432 -23.92 1.33 -22.86
CA GLU A 432 -22.98 0.69 -23.79
C GLU A 432 -21.76 0.09 -23.08
N ARG A 433 -21.12 -0.86 -23.75
CA ARG A 433 -19.83 -1.44 -23.33
C ARG A 433 -18.74 -1.02 -24.30
N GLY A 434 -17.50 -1.06 -23.84
CA GLY A 434 -16.33 -0.73 -24.65
C GLY A 434 -15.63 -1.97 -25.19
N ASN A 435 -14.37 -1.76 -25.55
CA ASN A 435 -13.47 -2.80 -26.04
C ASN A 435 -12.13 -2.75 -25.29
N VAL A 436 -11.44 -3.89 -25.21
CA VAL A 436 -10.10 -3.97 -24.63
C VAL A 436 -9.13 -4.47 -25.69
N ARG A 437 -8.02 -3.76 -25.91
CA ARG A 437 -6.99 -4.19 -26.86
C ARG A 437 -5.60 -3.67 -26.54
N ASP A 438 -4.60 -4.28 -27.15
CA ASP A 438 -3.20 -3.86 -27.01
C ASP A 438 -2.74 -3.87 -25.53
N VAL A 439 -2.95 -5.01 -24.86
CA VAL A 439 -2.54 -5.24 -23.48
C VAL A 439 -1.28 -6.09 -23.46
N ALA A 440 -0.26 -5.66 -22.74
CA ALA A 440 1.00 -6.42 -22.62
C ALA A 440 1.34 -6.69 -21.15
N TYR A 441 1.65 -7.93 -20.89
CA TYR A 441 2.24 -8.39 -19.63
C TYR A 441 3.66 -8.87 -19.92
N SER A 442 4.68 -8.22 -19.36
CA SER A 442 6.09 -8.59 -19.56
C SER A 442 6.81 -8.72 -18.22
N ASP A 443 7.66 -9.74 -18.13
CA ASP A 443 8.47 -10.00 -16.94
C ASP A 443 7.64 -10.12 -15.65
N VAL A 444 6.51 -10.83 -15.72
CA VAL A 444 5.66 -11.09 -14.55
C VAL A 444 6.13 -12.36 -13.84
N SER A 445 6.40 -12.24 -12.54
CA SER A 445 6.81 -13.37 -11.71
C SER A 445 5.88 -13.58 -10.52
N VAL A 446 5.52 -14.84 -10.30
CA VAL A 446 4.69 -15.23 -9.15
C VAL A 446 5.47 -16.22 -8.29
N THR A 447 5.61 -15.90 -7.00
CA THR A 447 6.14 -16.82 -6.00
C THR A 447 4.98 -17.49 -5.24
N GLY A 448 5.15 -18.75 -4.86
CA GLY A 448 4.13 -19.57 -4.20
C GLY A 448 4.19 -21.01 -4.71
N LYS A 449 3.56 -21.96 -4.02
CA LYS A 449 3.59 -23.38 -4.43
C LYS A 449 2.56 -23.73 -5.50
N ARG A 450 1.50 -22.95 -5.62
CA ARG A 450 0.40 -23.20 -6.57
C ARG A 450 0.26 -22.03 -7.53
N ALA A 451 -0.03 -22.35 -8.80
CA ALA A 451 -0.27 -21.35 -9.82
C ALA A 451 -1.69 -20.75 -9.67
N PRO A 452 -1.81 -19.41 -9.56
CA PRO A 452 -3.10 -18.74 -9.58
C PRO A 452 -3.79 -18.88 -10.94
N ARG A 453 -5.09 -18.62 -10.98
CA ARG A 453 -5.86 -18.62 -12.22
C ARG A 453 -5.75 -17.26 -12.92
N SER A 454 -5.94 -17.29 -14.23
CA SER A 454 -6.11 -16.11 -15.07
C SER A 454 -7.31 -16.32 -16.01
N CYS A 455 -8.00 -15.22 -16.39
CA CYS A 455 -9.10 -15.33 -17.36
C CYS A 455 -9.25 -14.07 -18.19
N PHE A 456 -9.53 -14.26 -19.49
CA PHE A 456 -9.87 -13.20 -20.43
C PHE A 456 -11.23 -13.52 -21.07
N ASN A 457 -12.18 -12.57 -21.04
CA ASN A 457 -13.52 -12.73 -21.61
C ASN A 457 -13.98 -11.42 -22.26
N GLY A 458 -14.33 -11.50 -23.54
CA GLY A 458 -15.15 -10.48 -24.21
C GLY A 458 -16.64 -10.70 -23.91
N LEU A 459 -17.47 -9.77 -24.35
CA LEU A 459 -18.93 -9.82 -24.11
C LEU A 459 -19.68 -10.42 -25.32
N ASP A 460 -19.44 -9.87 -26.50
CA ASP A 460 -20.08 -10.26 -27.76
C ASP A 460 -19.16 -9.92 -28.97
N SER A 461 -19.66 -10.07 -30.20
CA SER A 461 -18.88 -9.84 -31.41
C SER A 461 -18.47 -8.36 -31.65
N GLN A 462 -19.08 -7.41 -30.95
CA GLN A 462 -18.77 -5.98 -31.02
C GLN A 462 -17.91 -5.50 -29.86
N HIS A 463 -17.95 -6.22 -28.72
CA HIS A 463 -17.25 -5.88 -27.48
C HIS A 463 -16.22 -6.99 -27.16
N THR A 464 -15.05 -6.84 -27.70
CA THR A 464 -14.03 -7.88 -27.79
C THR A 464 -12.74 -7.53 -27.03
N VAL A 465 -12.00 -8.58 -26.63
CA VAL A 465 -10.63 -8.46 -26.14
C VAL A 465 -9.68 -8.91 -27.25
N GLN A 466 -8.72 -8.06 -27.65
CA GLN A 466 -7.84 -8.34 -28.77
C GLN A 466 -6.39 -7.94 -28.50
N ARG A 467 -5.46 -8.67 -29.12
CA ARG A 467 -4.02 -8.38 -29.09
C ARG A 467 -3.49 -8.25 -27.64
N VAL A 468 -3.54 -9.38 -26.93
CA VAL A 468 -2.95 -9.52 -25.60
C VAL A 468 -1.62 -10.26 -25.72
N THR A 469 -0.54 -9.67 -25.25
CA THR A 469 0.79 -10.30 -25.25
C THR A 469 1.20 -10.66 -23.84
N ILE A 470 1.71 -11.87 -23.64
CA ILE A 470 2.27 -12.35 -22.37
C ILE A 470 3.70 -12.81 -22.65
N ASP A 471 4.67 -12.00 -22.22
CA ASP A 471 6.10 -12.29 -22.39
C ASP A 471 6.78 -12.54 -21.05
N ASN A 472 7.57 -13.62 -20.96
CA ASN A 472 8.32 -14.01 -19.76
C ASN A 472 7.48 -14.05 -18.46
N LEU A 473 6.28 -14.63 -18.52
CA LEU A 473 5.52 -14.97 -17.33
C LEU A 473 6.14 -16.17 -16.62
N ARG A 474 6.39 -16.07 -15.32
CA ARG A 474 6.93 -17.14 -14.48
C ARG A 474 6.02 -17.44 -13.29
N LEU A 475 5.56 -18.68 -13.19
CA LEU A 475 4.76 -19.18 -12.08
C LEU A 475 5.60 -20.15 -11.23
N SER A 476 5.88 -19.80 -9.97
CA SER A 476 6.75 -20.57 -9.08
C SER A 476 8.12 -20.89 -9.72
N GLY A 477 8.70 -19.90 -10.41
CA GLY A 477 9.99 -20.00 -11.10
C GLY A 477 9.96 -20.72 -12.46
N LYS A 478 8.83 -21.32 -12.85
CA LYS A 478 8.66 -22.02 -14.15
C LYS A 478 8.13 -21.04 -15.20
N PRO A 479 8.70 -21.02 -16.42
CA PRO A 479 8.16 -20.20 -17.50
C PRO A 479 6.79 -20.74 -17.94
N ALA A 480 5.88 -19.83 -18.26
CA ALA A 480 4.57 -20.12 -18.84
C ALA A 480 4.57 -19.63 -20.30
N ASN A 481 4.64 -20.56 -21.25
CA ASN A 481 4.77 -20.29 -22.68
C ASN A 481 3.48 -20.57 -23.45
N SER A 482 2.41 -20.90 -22.75
CA SER A 482 1.09 -21.18 -23.32
C SER A 482 -0.02 -20.82 -22.32
N ALA A 483 -1.25 -20.73 -22.78
CA ALA A 483 -2.41 -20.53 -21.91
C ALA A 483 -2.55 -21.62 -20.84
N ALA A 484 -2.22 -22.87 -21.19
CA ALA A 484 -2.23 -23.98 -20.24
C ALA A 484 -1.16 -23.81 -19.14
N ASP A 485 0.08 -23.44 -19.50
CA ASP A 485 1.14 -23.19 -18.52
C ASP A 485 0.81 -22.00 -17.62
N ALA A 486 0.15 -20.96 -18.15
CA ALA A 486 -0.27 -19.77 -17.45
C ALA A 486 -1.54 -19.97 -16.59
N ASN A 487 -2.13 -21.16 -16.56
CA ASN A 487 -3.45 -21.42 -15.96
C ASN A 487 -4.51 -20.39 -16.42
N LEU A 488 -4.45 -20.01 -17.71
CA LEU A 488 -5.26 -18.97 -18.34
C LEU A 488 -6.44 -19.58 -19.10
N SER A 489 -7.64 -19.18 -18.73
CA SER A 489 -8.85 -19.42 -19.50
C SER A 489 -9.06 -18.30 -20.51
N VAL A 490 -9.00 -18.64 -21.80
CA VAL A 490 -9.35 -17.73 -22.89
C VAL A 490 -10.79 -18.02 -23.30
N GLY A 491 -11.68 -17.09 -22.99
CA GLY A 491 -13.12 -17.24 -23.21
C GLY A 491 -13.58 -16.78 -24.60
N LYS A 492 -14.89 -16.53 -24.72
CA LYS A 492 -15.47 -16.06 -25.98
C LYS A 492 -15.07 -14.61 -26.29
N TYR A 493 -15.02 -14.28 -27.58
CA TYR A 493 -14.75 -12.94 -28.10
C TYR A 493 -13.39 -12.39 -27.67
N VAL A 494 -12.43 -13.27 -27.51
CA VAL A 494 -11.01 -12.98 -27.26
C VAL A 494 -10.21 -13.49 -28.43
N SER A 495 -9.36 -12.65 -29.00
CA SER A 495 -8.47 -13.03 -30.12
C SER A 495 -7.05 -12.51 -29.92
N ASP A 496 -6.12 -13.10 -30.65
CA ASP A 496 -4.72 -12.67 -30.71
C ASP A 496 -4.04 -12.63 -29.32
N VAL A 497 -4.18 -13.71 -28.56
CA VAL A 497 -3.43 -13.92 -27.31
C VAL A 497 -2.11 -14.59 -27.65
N LEU A 498 -1.01 -13.87 -27.49
CA LEU A 498 0.33 -14.29 -27.86
C LEU A 498 1.18 -14.54 -26.61
N PHE A 499 1.94 -15.63 -26.63
CA PHE A 499 2.98 -15.92 -25.64
C PHE A 499 4.36 -15.73 -26.29
N GLY A 500 5.25 -14.96 -25.63
CA GLY A 500 6.54 -14.53 -26.15
C GLY A 500 6.49 -13.08 -26.65
N LYS A 501 7.63 -12.57 -27.13
CA LYS A 501 7.72 -11.21 -27.65
C LYS A 501 6.78 -11.00 -28.83
N ALA A 502 6.05 -9.89 -28.84
CA ALA A 502 5.35 -9.46 -30.04
C ALA A 502 6.37 -9.34 -31.17
N ALA A 503 6.02 -9.84 -32.37
CA ALA A 503 6.81 -9.55 -33.56
C ALA A 503 6.80 -8.03 -33.77
N GLU A 504 7.99 -7.41 -33.90
CA GLU A 504 8.17 -6.00 -34.22
C GLU A 504 7.54 -5.62 -35.56
#